data_e8ee1e472bfca3439a3f44c3a00bc428
#
_entry.id   e8ee1e472bfca3439a3f44c3a00bc428
#
_cell.length_a   1.000
_cell.length_b   1.000
_cell.length_c   1.000
_cell.angle_alpha   90.00
_cell.angle_beta   90.00
_cell.angle_gamma   90.00
#
_symmetry.space_group_name_H-M   'P 1'
#
loop_
_entity.id
_entity.type
_entity.pdbx_description
1 polymer ?
#
loop_
_entity_poly.entity_id
_entity_poly.type
_entity_poly.pdbx_seq_one_letter_code
_entity_poly.pdbx_strand_id
1 'polypeptide(L)'
;TNKALRFIRPDVQAMHAYVVQHSVGMVKLDAMENPFTLSPELQAKLGERLGAVEINRYPGARIDDLKNALAQYVDLPAGFGLMLGNGSDELISLLSQACAVPGAQDRAKVVAPEPGFVMYGMSAQLQGLQYIGVPLQADFALDEAAMSAAIAQHEPAIVYIAYPNNPTANLWDADTIRRLITQVSAYGGLVVMDEAYQPFSSKSWLDEIRQHPAANAHVLLMRTLSKFGLAGIRLGYMLAPTALINEIDKLRPPYNVSVLNAECALFALEHTEVFAQQAAV
;
A
#
# COMPACT_ATOMS: atom_id res chain seq x y z
N THR A 1 -4.38 15.84 -36.33
CA THR A 1 -4.72 15.20 -35.04
C THR A 1 -4.67 13.69 -35.24
N ASN A 2 -3.97 12.95 -34.37
CA ASN A 2 -3.86 11.50 -34.45
C ASN A 2 -5.24 10.86 -34.21
N LYS A 3 -5.81 10.22 -35.24
CA LYS A 3 -7.15 9.59 -35.19
C LYS A 3 -7.25 8.49 -34.13
N ALA A 4 -6.11 7.87 -33.73
CA ALA A 4 -6.08 6.83 -32.70
C ALA A 4 -6.42 7.35 -31.30
N LEU A 5 -6.19 8.64 -31.03
CA LEU A 5 -6.50 9.26 -29.73
C LEU A 5 -7.99 9.16 -29.37
N ARG A 6 -8.89 9.00 -30.36
CA ARG A 6 -10.33 8.82 -30.11
C ARG A 6 -10.68 7.58 -29.28
N PHE A 7 -9.77 6.60 -29.24
CA PHE A 7 -9.93 5.37 -28.43
C PHE A 7 -9.34 5.49 -27.02
N ILE A 8 -8.60 6.56 -26.75
CA ILE A 8 -8.12 6.85 -25.41
C ILE A 8 -9.22 7.61 -24.67
N ARG A 9 -9.55 7.18 -23.46
CA ARG A 9 -10.57 7.80 -22.62
C ARG A 9 -10.32 9.31 -22.48
N PRO A 10 -11.34 10.17 -22.60
CA PRO A 10 -11.17 11.63 -22.50
C PRO A 10 -10.59 12.09 -21.16
N ASP A 11 -10.98 11.45 -20.05
CA ASP A 11 -10.44 11.73 -18.72
C ASP A 11 -8.95 11.41 -18.62
N VAL A 12 -8.50 10.31 -19.25
CA VAL A 12 -7.07 9.96 -19.34
C VAL A 12 -6.30 10.99 -20.17
N GLN A 13 -6.89 11.46 -21.28
CA GLN A 13 -6.27 12.49 -22.13
C GLN A 13 -6.12 13.84 -21.39
N ALA A 14 -7.00 14.11 -20.43
CA ALA A 14 -6.95 15.32 -19.61
C ALA A 14 -5.98 15.23 -18.41
N MET A 15 -5.49 14.03 -18.08
CA MET A 15 -4.55 13.83 -16.98
C MET A 15 -3.14 14.29 -17.37
N HIS A 16 -2.38 14.68 -16.37
CA HIS A 16 -0.93 14.87 -16.48
C HIS A 16 -0.21 13.62 -15.98
N ALA A 17 0.81 13.18 -16.74
CA ALA A 17 1.68 12.10 -16.27
C ALA A 17 2.40 12.54 -14.98
N TYR A 18 2.55 11.60 -14.05
CA TYR A 18 3.37 11.85 -12.87
C TYR A 18 4.83 12.08 -13.30
N VAL A 19 5.37 13.22 -12.90
CA VAL A 19 6.75 13.63 -13.25
C VAL A 19 7.64 13.43 -12.04
N VAL A 20 8.61 12.51 -12.16
CA VAL A 20 9.65 12.35 -11.15
C VAL A 20 10.61 13.56 -11.23
N GLN A 21 10.83 14.23 -10.11
CA GLN A 21 11.74 15.38 -10.05
C GLN A 21 13.19 14.93 -10.25
N HIS A 22 13.92 15.70 -11.05
CA HIS A 22 15.37 15.50 -11.22
C HIS A 22 16.10 16.01 -9.98
N SER A 23 16.81 15.12 -9.28
CA SER A 23 17.52 15.42 -8.03
C SER A 23 19.04 15.24 -8.13
N VAL A 24 19.59 15.10 -9.34
CA VAL A 24 21.03 14.94 -9.55
C VAL A 24 21.78 16.16 -9.01
N GLY A 25 22.70 15.94 -8.06
CA GLY A 25 23.46 16.99 -7.40
C GLY A 25 22.73 17.73 -6.27
N MET A 26 21.53 17.28 -5.91
CA MET A 26 20.73 17.82 -4.80
C MET A 26 20.67 16.82 -3.63
N VAL A 27 20.35 17.32 -2.43
CA VAL A 27 19.94 16.47 -1.31
C VAL A 27 18.50 16.01 -1.58
N LYS A 28 18.31 14.72 -1.84
CA LYS A 28 17.02 14.16 -2.22
C LYS A 28 16.18 13.88 -0.96
N LEU A 29 15.14 14.70 -0.75
CA LEU A 29 14.22 14.58 0.41
C LEU A 29 12.75 14.47 -0.01
N ASP A 30 12.48 14.30 -1.31
CA ASP A 30 11.13 14.32 -1.89
C ASP A 30 10.42 12.96 -1.89
N ALA A 31 11.18 11.85 -1.88
CA ALA A 31 10.63 10.50 -2.02
C ALA A 31 10.78 9.64 -0.75
N MET A 32 11.36 10.17 0.32
CA MET A 32 11.59 9.46 1.59
C MET A 32 12.30 8.11 1.38
N GLU A 33 13.35 8.11 0.55
CA GLU A 33 14.20 6.94 0.34
C GLU A 33 15.21 6.81 1.47
N ASN A 34 15.64 5.57 1.72
CA ASN A 34 16.70 5.28 2.69
C ASN A 34 18.04 5.87 2.17
N PRO A 35 18.69 6.77 2.91
CA PRO A 35 19.97 7.35 2.48
C PRO A 35 21.16 6.42 2.67
N PHE A 36 21.00 5.32 3.41
CA PHE A 36 22.05 4.38 3.70
C PHE A 36 22.12 3.28 2.65
N THR A 37 23.35 2.84 2.31
CA THR A 37 23.61 1.68 1.47
C THR A 37 23.94 0.47 2.34
N LEU A 38 23.81 -0.73 1.78
CA LEU A 38 24.31 -1.95 2.42
C LEU A 38 25.84 -1.87 2.58
N SER A 39 26.38 -2.54 3.59
CA SER A 39 27.83 -2.70 3.77
C SER A 39 28.44 -3.42 2.55
N PRO A 40 29.74 -3.20 2.24
CA PRO A 40 30.39 -3.91 1.13
C PRO A 40 30.27 -5.42 1.21
N GLU A 41 30.29 -5.99 2.42
CA GLU A 41 30.11 -7.43 2.65
C GLU A 41 28.70 -7.88 2.24
N LEU A 42 27.65 -7.17 2.65
CA LEU A 42 26.27 -7.51 2.30
C LEU A 42 25.99 -7.26 0.81
N GLN A 43 26.61 -6.22 0.22
CA GLN A 43 26.53 -6.00 -1.23
C GLN A 43 27.15 -7.18 -2.01
N ALA A 44 28.31 -7.70 -1.58
CA ALA A 44 28.93 -8.86 -2.21
C ALA A 44 28.06 -10.11 -2.10
N LYS A 45 27.52 -10.41 -0.91
CA LYS A 45 26.60 -11.54 -0.68
C LYS A 45 25.35 -11.45 -1.53
N LEU A 46 24.74 -10.26 -1.59
CA LEU A 46 23.57 -10.02 -2.44
C LEU A 46 23.94 -10.19 -3.93
N GLY A 47 25.08 -9.66 -4.36
CA GLY A 47 25.55 -9.79 -5.74
C GLY A 47 25.78 -11.25 -6.16
N GLU A 48 26.39 -12.07 -5.31
CA GLU A 48 26.56 -13.51 -5.54
C GLU A 48 25.19 -14.22 -5.65
N ARG A 49 24.26 -13.93 -4.73
CA ARG A 49 22.92 -14.50 -4.73
C ARG A 49 22.14 -14.12 -6.00
N LEU A 50 22.17 -12.86 -6.40
CA LEU A 50 21.48 -12.39 -7.62
C LEU A 50 22.13 -12.95 -8.89
N GLY A 51 23.44 -13.13 -8.91
CA GLY A 51 24.17 -13.76 -10.03
C GLY A 51 23.79 -15.24 -10.25
N ALA A 52 23.32 -15.93 -9.23
CA ALA A 52 22.86 -17.31 -9.32
C ALA A 52 21.40 -17.48 -9.74
N VAL A 53 20.65 -16.37 -9.89
CA VAL A 53 19.22 -16.41 -10.25
C VAL A 53 19.03 -16.75 -11.73
N GLU A 54 18.17 -17.71 -12.03
CA GLU A 54 17.76 -18.04 -13.39
C GLU A 54 16.80 -17.00 -13.97
N ILE A 55 17.33 -15.88 -14.45
CA ILE A 55 16.54 -14.74 -14.98
C ILE A 55 15.76 -15.07 -16.26
N ASN A 56 16.04 -16.21 -16.89
CA ASN A 56 15.32 -16.74 -18.04
C ASN A 56 14.07 -17.54 -17.64
N ARG A 57 13.76 -17.65 -16.34
CA ARG A 57 12.61 -18.35 -15.81
C ARG A 57 11.68 -17.40 -15.07
N TYR A 58 10.39 -17.72 -15.08
CA TYR A 58 9.42 -17.07 -14.17
C TYR A 58 9.72 -17.45 -12.71
N PRO A 59 9.38 -16.59 -11.73
CA PRO A 59 9.78 -16.74 -10.33
C PRO A 59 9.29 -18.02 -9.64
N GLY A 60 8.24 -18.68 -10.14
CA GLY A 60 7.75 -19.96 -9.63
C GLY A 60 7.53 -19.97 -8.11
N ALA A 61 8.06 -21.01 -7.46
CA ALA A 61 7.94 -21.22 -6.02
C ALA A 61 8.62 -20.13 -5.16
N ARG A 62 9.54 -19.32 -5.74
CA ARG A 62 10.18 -18.24 -4.98
C ARG A 62 9.19 -17.17 -4.48
N ILE A 63 8.05 -17.02 -5.14
CA ILE A 63 6.97 -16.14 -4.67
C ILE A 63 6.33 -16.70 -3.40
N ASP A 64 6.15 -18.00 -3.31
CA ASP A 64 5.62 -18.63 -2.10
C ASP A 64 6.62 -18.55 -0.94
N ASP A 65 7.92 -18.75 -1.21
CA ASP A 65 8.97 -18.53 -0.21
C ASP A 65 8.95 -17.09 0.32
N LEU A 66 8.80 -16.11 -0.56
CA LEU A 66 8.70 -14.70 -0.16
C LEU A 66 7.43 -14.42 0.66
N LYS A 67 6.27 -14.95 0.23
CA LYS A 67 5.02 -14.82 1.01
C LYS A 67 5.18 -15.43 2.41
N ASN A 68 5.78 -16.60 2.51
CA ASN A 68 6.05 -17.27 3.78
C ASN A 68 7.01 -16.46 4.67
N ALA A 69 8.09 -15.94 4.10
CA ALA A 69 9.05 -15.11 4.84
C ALA A 69 8.41 -13.81 5.35
N LEU A 70 7.59 -13.14 4.52
CA LEU A 70 6.83 -11.96 4.93
C LEU A 70 5.78 -12.31 6.01
N ALA A 71 5.07 -13.42 5.88
CA ALA A 71 4.10 -13.86 6.87
C ALA A 71 4.77 -14.13 8.23
N GLN A 72 5.96 -14.72 8.25
CA GLN A 72 6.76 -14.89 9.46
C GLN A 72 7.25 -13.55 10.01
N TYR A 73 7.78 -12.67 9.15
CA TYR A 73 8.27 -11.36 9.54
C TYR A 73 7.22 -10.49 10.22
N VAL A 74 5.98 -10.55 9.73
CA VAL A 74 4.87 -9.77 10.32
C VAL A 74 4.10 -10.53 11.39
N ASP A 75 4.45 -11.78 11.70
CA ASP A 75 3.67 -12.66 12.59
C ASP A 75 2.18 -12.63 12.17
N LEU A 76 1.91 -13.14 10.96
CA LEU A 76 0.60 -13.05 10.30
C LEU A 76 -0.49 -13.70 11.16
N PRO A 77 -1.58 -12.98 11.50
CA PRO A 77 -2.64 -13.54 12.30
C PRO A 77 -3.34 -14.73 11.64
N ALA A 78 -3.80 -15.68 12.44
CA ALA A 78 -4.57 -16.81 11.95
C ALA A 78 -5.84 -16.34 11.20
N GLY A 79 -6.14 -16.98 10.06
CA GLY A 79 -7.27 -16.61 9.20
C GLY A 79 -7.00 -15.43 8.26
N PHE A 80 -5.82 -14.81 8.33
CA PHE A 80 -5.37 -13.78 7.40
C PHE A 80 -4.51 -14.38 6.28
N GLY A 81 -4.57 -13.75 5.11
CA GLY A 81 -3.74 -14.03 3.95
C GLY A 81 -2.86 -12.84 3.60
N LEU A 82 -1.94 -13.06 2.67
CA LEU A 82 -1.00 -12.06 2.18
C LEU A 82 -0.97 -12.08 0.65
N MET A 83 -1.08 -10.90 0.03
CA MET A 83 -0.84 -10.72 -1.40
C MET A 83 0.30 -9.73 -1.65
N LEU A 84 0.97 -9.90 -2.78
CA LEU A 84 2.10 -9.06 -3.21
C LEU A 84 1.68 -8.14 -4.34
N GLY A 85 2.27 -6.95 -4.36
CA GLY A 85 2.14 -5.98 -5.44
C GLY A 85 3.47 -5.36 -5.83
N ASN A 86 3.52 -4.82 -7.04
CA ASN A 86 4.68 -4.07 -7.54
C ASN A 86 4.71 -2.66 -6.91
N GLY A 87 5.00 -2.62 -5.61
CA GLY A 87 4.80 -1.48 -4.72
C GLY A 87 3.34 -1.40 -4.23
N SER A 88 3.10 -0.49 -3.28
CA SER A 88 1.75 -0.19 -2.79
C SER A 88 0.82 0.37 -3.87
N ASP A 89 1.38 1.04 -4.88
CA ASP A 89 0.61 1.64 -5.98
C ASP A 89 -0.19 0.59 -6.77
N GLU A 90 0.41 -0.58 -7.04
CA GLU A 90 -0.31 -1.69 -7.68
C GLU A 90 -1.40 -2.25 -6.76
N LEU A 91 -1.13 -2.39 -5.46
CA LEU A 91 -2.13 -2.87 -4.50
C LEU A 91 -3.35 -1.94 -4.42
N ILE A 92 -3.12 -0.61 -4.39
CA ILE A 92 -4.19 0.41 -4.44
C ILE A 92 -4.99 0.28 -5.74
N SER A 93 -4.30 0.08 -6.87
CA SER A 93 -4.95 -0.07 -8.17
C SER A 93 -5.80 -1.34 -8.24
N LEU A 94 -5.28 -2.48 -7.78
CA LEU A 94 -5.99 -3.76 -7.73
C LEU A 94 -7.22 -3.68 -6.83
N LEU A 95 -7.11 -3.05 -5.66
CA LEU A 95 -8.23 -2.86 -4.76
C LEU A 95 -9.31 -1.96 -5.37
N SER A 96 -8.90 -0.86 -6.04
CA SER A 96 -9.83 0.00 -6.77
C SER A 96 -10.55 -0.76 -7.88
N GLN A 97 -9.84 -1.63 -8.63
CA GLN A 97 -10.44 -2.50 -9.65
C GLN A 97 -11.43 -3.49 -9.03
N ALA A 98 -11.09 -4.09 -7.89
CA ALA A 98 -11.96 -5.04 -7.19
C ALA A 98 -13.30 -4.42 -6.78
N CYS A 99 -13.31 -3.14 -6.46
CA CYS A 99 -14.51 -2.40 -6.03
C CYS A 99 -15.22 -1.69 -7.18
N ALA A 100 -14.61 -1.59 -8.37
CA ALA A 100 -15.22 -0.94 -9.52
C ALA A 100 -16.29 -1.84 -10.14
N VAL A 101 -17.53 -1.36 -10.23
CA VAL A 101 -18.63 -2.07 -10.89
C VAL A 101 -18.80 -1.50 -12.30
N PRO A 102 -18.42 -2.26 -13.36
CA PRO A 102 -18.54 -1.77 -14.74
C PRO A 102 -20.00 -1.46 -15.10
N GLY A 103 -20.25 -0.27 -15.64
CA GLY A 103 -21.58 0.14 -16.10
C GLY A 103 -22.57 0.54 -15.00
N ALA A 104 -22.16 0.54 -13.74
CA ALA A 104 -23.01 1.04 -12.65
C ALA A 104 -23.29 2.53 -12.81
N GLN A 105 -24.56 2.94 -12.63
CA GLN A 105 -24.93 4.36 -12.62
C GLN A 105 -24.42 5.06 -11.35
N ASP A 106 -24.46 4.35 -10.20
CA ASP A 106 -23.84 4.82 -8.96
C ASP A 106 -22.45 4.21 -8.83
N ARG A 107 -21.44 5.06 -8.99
CA ARG A 107 -20.04 4.65 -8.91
C ARG A 107 -19.66 4.37 -7.47
N ALA A 108 -18.89 3.29 -7.26
CA ALA A 108 -18.28 3.05 -5.97
C ALA A 108 -17.42 4.25 -5.54
N LYS A 109 -17.41 4.54 -4.26
CA LYS A 109 -16.78 5.74 -3.69
C LYS A 109 -15.57 5.35 -2.84
N VAL A 110 -14.60 6.24 -2.85
CA VAL A 110 -13.38 6.15 -2.03
C VAL A 110 -13.30 7.39 -1.18
N VAL A 111 -13.12 7.24 0.12
CA VAL A 111 -12.92 8.34 1.07
C VAL A 111 -11.53 8.26 1.66
N ALA A 112 -10.85 9.40 1.76
CA ALA A 112 -9.57 9.51 2.44
C ALA A 112 -9.38 10.90 3.06
N PRO A 113 -8.61 11.03 4.15
CA PRO A 113 -8.19 12.33 4.68
C PRO A 113 -7.27 13.07 3.71
N GLU A 114 -7.37 14.43 3.67
CA GLU A 114 -6.50 15.30 2.88
C GLU A 114 -5.88 16.42 3.74
N PRO A 115 -4.57 16.72 3.57
CA PRO A 115 -3.63 16.13 2.62
C PRO A 115 -3.30 14.68 2.95
N GLY A 116 -3.24 13.84 1.90
CA GLY A 116 -2.98 12.41 1.97
C GLY A 116 -2.18 11.91 0.75
N PHE A 117 -2.01 10.61 0.64
CA PHE A 117 -1.26 10.02 -0.47
C PHE A 117 -2.06 10.12 -1.78
N VAL A 118 -1.48 10.79 -2.76
CA VAL A 118 -2.13 11.15 -4.04
C VAL A 118 -2.66 9.94 -4.83
N MET A 119 -2.05 8.77 -4.65
CA MET A 119 -2.42 7.57 -5.41
C MET A 119 -3.82 7.03 -5.07
N TYR A 120 -4.39 7.35 -3.91
CA TYR A 120 -5.76 6.97 -3.59
C TYR A 120 -6.76 7.61 -4.57
N GLY A 121 -6.66 8.91 -4.76
CA GLY A 121 -7.50 9.66 -5.71
C GLY A 121 -7.21 9.30 -7.15
N MET A 122 -5.93 9.18 -7.54
CA MET A 122 -5.54 8.84 -8.91
C MET A 122 -6.03 7.45 -9.31
N SER A 123 -5.86 6.44 -8.46
CA SER A 123 -6.34 5.08 -8.74
C SER A 123 -7.86 5.01 -8.79
N ALA A 124 -8.54 5.70 -7.87
CA ALA A 124 -10.00 5.81 -7.90
C ALA A 124 -10.49 6.38 -9.24
N GLN A 125 -9.94 7.50 -9.68
CA GLN A 125 -10.29 8.14 -10.95
C GLN A 125 -10.02 7.21 -12.14
N LEU A 126 -8.84 6.56 -12.19
CA LEU A 126 -8.47 5.67 -13.29
C LEU A 126 -9.40 4.46 -13.41
N GLN A 127 -9.89 3.95 -12.29
CA GLN A 127 -10.81 2.81 -12.23
C GLN A 127 -12.29 3.23 -12.27
N GLY A 128 -12.57 4.53 -12.41
CA GLY A 128 -13.94 5.04 -12.52
C GLY A 128 -14.70 5.15 -11.20
N LEU A 129 -14.03 5.07 -10.05
CA LEU A 129 -14.61 5.34 -8.75
C LEU A 129 -14.70 6.86 -8.51
N GLN A 130 -15.56 7.26 -7.59
CA GLN A 130 -15.63 8.63 -7.11
C GLN A 130 -14.71 8.77 -5.89
N TYR A 131 -13.75 9.69 -5.96
CA TYR A 131 -12.90 10.03 -4.82
C TYR A 131 -13.48 11.20 -4.03
N ILE A 132 -13.45 11.12 -2.70
CA ILE A 132 -13.92 12.11 -1.76
C ILE A 132 -12.82 12.36 -0.74
N GLY A 133 -12.14 13.49 -0.87
CA GLY A 133 -11.15 13.95 0.11
C GLY A 133 -11.83 14.66 1.27
N VAL A 134 -11.46 14.30 2.50
CA VAL A 134 -11.96 14.96 3.72
C VAL A 134 -10.81 15.76 4.33
N PRO A 135 -10.93 17.09 4.43
CA PRO A 135 -9.85 17.92 4.96
C PRO A 135 -9.49 17.55 6.41
N LEU A 136 -8.18 17.50 6.69
CA LEU A 136 -7.67 17.45 8.06
C LEU A 136 -7.91 18.78 8.77
N GLN A 137 -7.84 18.76 10.10
CA GLN A 137 -7.86 19.98 10.91
C GLN A 137 -6.62 20.84 10.67
N ALA A 138 -6.62 22.07 11.15
CA ALA A 138 -5.52 23.02 10.93
C ALA A 138 -4.17 22.55 11.53
N ASP A 139 -4.21 21.71 12.54
CA ASP A 139 -3.04 21.05 13.17
C ASP A 139 -2.72 19.68 12.59
N PHE A 140 -3.35 19.33 11.47
CA PHE A 140 -3.29 18.02 10.79
C PHE A 140 -3.87 16.85 11.61
N ALA A 141 -4.65 17.11 12.65
CA ALA A 141 -5.43 16.07 13.30
C ALA A 141 -6.54 15.57 12.35
N LEU A 142 -6.94 14.31 12.53
CA LEU A 142 -8.05 13.74 11.81
C LEU A 142 -9.36 14.40 12.28
N ASP A 143 -10.14 14.96 11.36
CA ASP A 143 -11.47 15.47 11.67
C ASP A 143 -12.47 14.31 11.72
N GLU A 144 -12.66 13.76 12.91
CA GLU A 144 -13.57 12.63 13.12
C GLU A 144 -15.00 12.94 12.69
N ALA A 145 -15.49 14.15 12.99
CA ALA A 145 -16.84 14.53 12.66
C ALA A 145 -17.06 14.61 11.14
N ALA A 146 -16.10 15.23 10.43
CA ALA A 146 -16.14 15.32 8.98
C ALA A 146 -15.98 13.95 8.31
N MET A 147 -15.06 13.10 8.80
CA MET A 147 -14.90 11.73 8.30
C MET A 147 -16.15 10.89 8.51
N SER A 148 -16.73 10.92 9.73
CA SER A 148 -17.95 10.20 10.04
C SER A 148 -19.13 10.67 9.18
N ALA A 149 -19.28 11.98 8.96
CA ALA A 149 -20.31 12.53 8.08
C ALA A 149 -20.11 12.08 6.62
N ALA A 150 -18.90 12.11 6.10
CA ALA A 150 -18.59 11.64 4.74
C ALA A 150 -18.88 10.14 4.57
N ILE A 151 -18.50 9.32 5.55
CA ILE A 151 -18.78 7.88 5.55
C ILE A 151 -20.29 7.63 5.57
N ALA A 152 -21.04 8.31 6.44
CA ALA A 152 -22.49 8.14 6.54
C ALA A 152 -23.22 8.61 5.27
N GLN A 153 -22.77 9.72 4.66
CA GLN A 153 -23.39 10.27 3.46
C GLN A 153 -23.12 9.44 2.20
N HIS A 154 -21.94 8.88 2.10
CA HIS A 154 -21.46 8.30 0.85
C HIS A 154 -21.36 6.78 0.84
N GLU A 155 -21.38 6.13 2.01
CA GLU A 155 -21.17 4.68 2.16
C GLU A 155 -20.05 4.16 1.24
N PRO A 156 -18.80 4.68 1.40
CA PRO A 156 -17.72 4.38 0.47
C PRO A 156 -17.35 2.90 0.48
N ALA A 157 -17.05 2.35 -0.70
CA ALA A 157 -16.53 1.00 -0.82
C ALA A 157 -15.16 0.86 -0.13
N ILE A 158 -14.36 1.94 -0.15
CA ILE A 158 -13.03 1.96 0.44
C ILE A 158 -12.83 3.25 1.24
N VAL A 159 -12.34 3.11 2.48
CA VAL A 159 -11.80 4.21 3.28
C VAL A 159 -10.30 3.98 3.48
N TYR A 160 -9.47 4.93 3.05
CA TYR A 160 -8.03 4.88 3.31
C TYR A 160 -7.69 5.67 4.58
N ILE A 161 -6.86 5.07 5.42
CA ILE A 161 -6.27 5.68 6.61
C ILE A 161 -4.77 5.39 6.60
N ALA A 162 -3.95 6.37 6.26
CA ALA A 162 -2.50 6.24 6.33
C ALA A 162 -2.04 6.37 7.80
N TYR A 163 -1.23 5.43 8.28
CA TYR A 163 -0.86 5.31 9.68
C TYR A 163 0.61 4.88 9.84
N PRO A 164 1.57 5.81 9.95
CA PRO A 164 1.47 7.28 9.99
C PRO A 164 0.96 7.91 8.68
N ASN A 165 0.36 9.11 8.77
CA ASN A 165 -0.12 9.82 7.60
C ASN A 165 1.03 10.35 6.73
N ASN A 166 0.83 10.37 5.44
CA ASN A 166 1.68 11.03 4.45
C ASN A 166 0.87 12.18 3.80
N PRO A 167 1.31 13.47 3.86
CA PRO A 167 2.68 13.91 4.17
C PRO A 167 2.92 14.42 5.60
N THR A 168 1.94 14.36 6.48
CA THR A 168 1.97 15.06 7.78
C THR A 168 2.75 14.32 8.87
N ALA A 169 3.09 13.04 8.63
CA ALA A 169 3.92 12.17 9.48
C ALA A 169 3.39 11.91 10.91
N ASN A 170 2.15 12.29 11.21
CA ASN A 170 1.53 12.09 12.50
C ASN A 170 0.74 10.78 12.58
N LEU A 171 0.60 10.27 13.80
CA LEU A 171 -0.32 9.19 14.13
C LEU A 171 -1.61 9.80 14.69
N TRP A 172 -2.74 9.37 14.16
CA TRP A 172 -4.03 9.77 14.69
C TRP A 172 -4.47 8.89 15.86
N ASP A 173 -5.45 9.38 16.61
CA ASP A 173 -6.00 8.68 17.75
C ASP A 173 -6.62 7.33 17.36
N ALA A 174 -6.19 6.27 18.06
CA ALA A 174 -6.63 4.91 17.74
C ALA A 174 -8.11 4.68 18.04
N ASP A 175 -8.67 5.34 19.06
CA ASP A 175 -10.10 5.20 19.38
C ASP A 175 -10.97 5.84 18.31
N THR A 176 -10.55 6.98 17.77
CA THR A 176 -11.18 7.61 16.60
C THR A 176 -11.18 6.66 15.40
N ILE A 177 -10.02 6.06 15.09
CA ILE A 177 -9.92 5.11 13.98
C ILE A 177 -10.84 3.90 14.21
N ARG A 178 -10.90 3.33 15.42
CA ARG A 178 -11.80 2.21 15.74
C ARG A 178 -13.28 2.55 15.54
N ARG A 179 -13.70 3.79 15.88
CA ARG A 179 -15.09 4.24 15.65
C ARG A 179 -15.40 4.34 14.16
N LEU A 180 -14.47 4.88 13.35
CA LEU A 180 -14.65 4.95 11.89
C LEU A 180 -14.68 3.55 11.26
N ILE A 181 -13.79 2.63 11.67
CA ILE A 181 -13.79 1.23 11.23
C ILE A 181 -15.14 0.57 11.55
N THR A 182 -15.65 0.75 12.77
CA THR A 182 -16.94 0.21 13.17
C THR A 182 -18.09 0.76 12.30
N GLN A 183 -18.06 2.06 11.99
CA GLN A 183 -19.04 2.68 11.12
C GLN A 183 -19.01 2.11 9.70
N VAL A 184 -17.81 1.91 9.13
CA VAL A 184 -17.63 1.31 7.79
C VAL A 184 -18.11 -0.13 7.76
N SER A 185 -17.87 -0.89 8.83
CA SER A 185 -18.34 -2.27 8.98
C SER A 185 -19.86 -2.39 8.88
N ALA A 186 -20.60 -1.40 9.35
CA ALA A 186 -22.07 -1.45 9.45
C ALA A 186 -22.77 -1.62 8.09
N TYR A 187 -22.17 -1.15 6.99
CA TYR A 187 -22.69 -1.31 5.62
C TYR A 187 -21.81 -2.22 4.73
N GLY A 188 -20.73 -2.80 5.28
CA GLY A 188 -19.88 -3.75 4.57
C GLY A 188 -18.79 -3.12 3.69
N GLY A 189 -18.42 -1.86 3.93
CA GLY A 189 -17.28 -1.21 3.28
C GLY A 189 -15.94 -1.76 3.77
N LEU A 190 -14.87 -1.44 3.04
CA LEU A 190 -13.50 -1.82 3.36
C LEU A 190 -12.72 -0.65 3.94
N VAL A 191 -11.85 -0.92 4.91
CA VAL A 191 -10.88 0.06 5.43
C VAL A 191 -9.47 -0.40 5.09
N VAL A 192 -8.67 0.47 4.50
CA VAL A 192 -7.26 0.24 4.24
C VAL A 192 -6.43 1.02 5.25
N MET A 193 -5.76 0.30 6.14
CA MET A 193 -4.72 0.86 6.99
C MET A 193 -3.41 0.86 6.19
N ASP A 194 -3.02 2.03 5.70
CA ASP A 194 -1.79 2.18 4.93
C ASP A 194 -0.62 2.47 5.88
N GLU A 195 0.18 1.44 6.11
CA GLU A 195 1.37 1.47 6.94
C GLU A 195 2.67 1.55 6.13
N ALA A 196 2.67 2.29 5.01
CA ALA A 196 3.88 2.48 4.22
C ALA A 196 5.05 3.02 5.05
N TYR A 197 4.77 3.85 6.05
CA TYR A 197 5.75 4.45 6.94
C TYR A 197 5.89 3.76 8.30
N GLN A 198 5.38 2.55 8.45
CA GLN A 198 5.47 1.77 9.70
C GLN A 198 6.91 1.58 10.21
N PRO A 199 7.96 1.44 9.38
CA PRO A 199 9.32 1.32 9.88
C PRO A 199 9.80 2.49 10.76
N PHE A 200 9.16 3.65 10.66
CA PHE A 200 9.45 4.86 11.44
C PHE A 200 8.43 5.10 12.56
N SER A 201 7.51 4.18 12.77
CA SER A 201 6.42 4.29 13.73
C SER A 201 6.62 3.37 14.92
N SER A 202 6.31 3.88 16.12
CA SER A 202 6.25 3.08 17.34
C SER A 202 4.98 2.24 17.48
N LYS A 203 4.00 2.42 16.58
CA LYS A 203 2.71 1.74 16.60
C LYS A 203 2.40 1.10 15.24
N SER A 204 1.61 0.04 15.29
CA SER A 204 1.07 -0.64 14.11
C SER A 204 -0.38 -1.02 14.35
N TRP A 205 -1.22 -0.87 13.32
CA TRP A 205 -2.60 -1.38 13.36
C TRP A 205 -2.67 -2.91 13.33
N LEU A 206 -1.58 -3.55 12.95
CA LEU A 206 -1.48 -5.02 13.00
C LEU A 206 -1.67 -5.55 14.42
N ASP A 207 -1.28 -4.80 15.45
CA ASP A 207 -1.49 -5.17 16.84
C ASP A 207 -2.98 -5.13 17.21
N GLU A 208 -3.74 -4.17 16.68
CA GLU A 208 -5.20 -4.11 16.80
C GLU A 208 -5.88 -5.30 16.10
N ILE A 209 -5.40 -5.65 14.90
CA ILE A 209 -5.90 -6.81 14.15
C ILE A 209 -5.68 -8.10 14.94
N ARG A 210 -4.52 -8.27 15.59
CA ARG A 210 -4.22 -9.45 16.41
C ARG A 210 -5.11 -9.55 17.65
N GLN A 211 -5.32 -8.42 18.32
CA GLN A 211 -6.12 -8.36 19.54
C GLN A 211 -7.63 -8.49 19.27
N HIS A 212 -8.09 -7.93 18.16
CA HIS A 212 -9.49 -7.81 17.81
C HIS A 212 -9.77 -8.23 16.36
N PRO A 213 -9.46 -9.48 15.94
CA PRO A 213 -9.56 -9.90 14.55
C PRO A 213 -10.99 -9.80 13.98
N ALA A 214 -12.01 -10.07 14.79
CA ALA A 214 -13.39 -9.97 14.37
C ALA A 214 -13.83 -8.52 14.06
N ALA A 215 -13.38 -7.54 14.85
CA ALA A 215 -13.66 -6.13 14.62
C ALA A 215 -12.93 -5.59 13.37
N ASN A 216 -11.85 -6.25 12.96
CA ASN A 216 -11.03 -5.90 11.81
C ASN A 216 -11.25 -6.84 10.60
N ALA A 217 -12.37 -7.58 10.55
CA ALA A 217 -12.65 -8.54 9.47
C ALA A 217 -12.84 -7.91 8.08
N HIS A 218 -12.94 -6.59 7.97
CA HIS A 218 -13.05 -5.80 6.74
C HIS A 218 -11.88 -4.81 6.58
N VAL A 219 -10.84 -4.96 7.43
CA VAL A 219 -9.64 -4.12 7.38
C VAL A 219 -8.55 -4.82 6.58
N LEU A 220 -7.98 -4.09 5.63
CA LEU A 220 -6.81 -4.48 4.86
C LEU A 220 -5.62 -3.65 5.34
N LEU A 221 -4.54 -4.28 5.74
CA LEU A 221 -3.32 -3.60 6.15
C LEU A 221 -2.31 -3.66 5.01
N MET A 222 -1.85 -2.50 4.55
CA MET A 222 -0.94 -2.37 3.41
C MET A 222 0.41 -1.86 3.87
N ARG A 223 1.49 -2.49 3.39
CA ARG A 223 2.88 -2.09 3.64
C ARG A 223 3.69 -2.10 2.35
N THR A 224 4.82 -1.42 2.37
CA THR A 224 5.80 -1.41 1.28
C THR A 224 7.21 -1.62 1.80
N LEU A 225 8.05 -2.32 1.03
CA LEU A 225 9.47 -2.40 1.31
C LEU A 225 10.22 -1.13 0.86
N SER A 226 9.57 -0.21 0.16
CA SER A 226 10.19 1.06 -0.25
C SER A 226 10.69 1.87 0.93
N LYS A 227 9.92 1.92 2.03
CA LYS A 227 10.28 2.68 3.24
C LYS A 227 11.03 1.83 4.26
N PHE A 228 10.99 0.51 4.13
CA PHE A 228 11.86 -0.41 4.86
C PHE A 228 13.35 -0.23 4.48
N GLY A 229 13.63 0.29 3.28
CA GLY A 229 14.99 0.55 2.78
C GLY A 229 15.26 0.04 1.37
N LEU A 230 14.23 -0.44 0.69
CA LEU A 230 14.34 -1.11 -0.61
C LEU A 230 13.43 -0.47 -1.67
N ALA A 231 13.46 0.87 -1.79
CA ALA A 231 12.60 1.57 -2.75
C ALA A 231 12.79 1.07 -4.20
N GLY A 232 14.00 0.70 -4.57
CA GLY A 232 14.35 0.24 -5.93
C GLY A 232 13.77 -1.12 -6.33
N ILE A 233 13.40 -1.99 -5.39
CA ILE A 233 12.86 -3.31 -5.72
C ILE A 233 11.34 -3.31 -5.99
N ARG A 234 10.67 -2.19 -5.79
CA ARG A 234 9.25 -2.02 -6.09
C ARG A 234 8.36 -3.15 -5.54
N LEU A 235 8.45 -3.43 -4.23
CA LEU A 235 7.64 -4.46 -3.59
C LEU A 235 6.79 -3.89 -2.48
N GLY A 236 5.49 -4.18 -2.54
CA GLY A 236 4.52 -3.96 -1.48
C GLY A 236 3.77 -5.25 -1.16
N TYR A 237 3.13 -5.29 -0.01
CA TYR A 237 2.26 -6.40 0.38
C TYR A 237 1.05 -5.90 1.17
N MET A 238 -0.02 -6.67 1.09
CA MET A 238 -1.28 -6.39 1.75
C MET A 238 -1.74 -7.63 2.53
N LEU A 239 -2.16 -7.41 3.77
CA LEU A 239 -2.69 -8.41 4.68
C LEU A 239 -4.18 -8.14 4.85
N ALA A 240 -4.99 -9.19 4.80
CA ALA A 240 -6.42 -9.12 5.12
C ALA A 240 -6.95 -10.53 5.44
N PRO A 241 -8.18 -10.67 5.92
CA PRO A 241 -8.82 -11.99 5.99
C PRO A 241 -8.67 -12.75 4.67
N THR A 242 -8.32 -14.02 4.74
CA THR A 242 -7.99 -14.85 3.57
C THR A 242 -9.07 -14.81 2.50
N ALA A 243 -10.35 -14.71 2.88
CA ALA A 243 -11.45 -14.59 1.94
C ALA A 243 -11.35 -13.34 1.07
N LEU A 244 -10.98 -12.19 1.64
CA LEU A 244 -10.79 -10.93 0.88
C LEU A 244 -9.55 -11.00 -0.01
N ILE A 245 -8.42 -11.51 0.52
CA ILE A 245 -7.20 -11.67 -0.27
C ILE A 245 -7.45 -12.56 -1.49
N ASN A 246 -8.15 -13.67 -1.34
CA ASN A 246 -8.43 -14.59 -2.44
C ASN A 246 -9.27 -13.96 -3.55
N GLU A 247 -10.18 -13.03 -3.22
CA GLU A 247 -10.97 -12.33 -4.22
C GLU A 247 -10.14 -11.24 -4.95
N ILE A 248 -9.38 -10.44 -4.20
CA ILE A 248 -8.59 -9.35 -4.78
C ILE A 248 -7.41 -9.91 -5.60
N ASP A 249 -6.76 -10.99 -5.15
CA ASP A 249 -5.62 -11.61 -5.84
C ASP A 249 -5.96 -12.15 -7.24
N LYS A 250 -7.24 -12.39 -7.54
CA LYS A 250 -7.71 -12.77 -8.89
C LYS A 250 -7.43 -11.69 -9.95
N LEU A 251 -7.29 -10.44 -9.53
CA LEU A 251 -7.02 -9.30 -10.43
C LEU A 251 -5.52 -9.07 -10.66
N ARG A 252 -4.70 -9.66 -9.83
CA ARG A 252 -3.24 -9.50 -9.92
C ARG A 252 -2.71 -10.15 -11.20
N PRO A 253 -1.93 -9.42 -12.03
CA PRO A 253 -1.28 -10.00 -13.19
C PRO A 253 -0.38 -11.18 -12.78
N PRO A 254 -0.40 -12.30 -13.51
CA PRO A 254 0.51 -13.41 -13.23
C PRO A 254 1.96 -12.92 -13.32
N TYR A 255 2.79 -13.39 -12.38
CA TYR A 255 4.21 -13.05 -12.33
C TYR A 255 4.54 -11.55 -12.18
N ASN A 256 3.64 -10.77 -11.57
CA ASN A 256 3.81 -9.32 -11.37
C ASN A 256 5.06 -8.95 -10.57
N VAL A 257 5.55 -9.82 -9.70
CA VAL A 257 6.81 -9.66 -8.96
C VAL A 257 7.90 -10.47 -9.65
N SER A 258 9.02 -9.81 -10.02
CA SER A 258 10.15 -10.47 -10.67
C SER A 258 10.93 -11.36 -9.70
N VAL A 259 11.65 -12.33 -10.24
CA VAL A 259 12.51 -13.19 -9.44
C VAL A 259 13.62 -12.39 -8.73
N LEU A 260 14.17 -11.36 -9.37
CA LEU A 260 15.20 -10.50 -8.78
C LEU A 260 14.64 -9.69 -7.60
N ASN A 261 13.44 -9.18 -7.73
CA ASN A 261 12.77 -8.45 -6.63
C ASN A 261 12.48 -9.38 -5.45
N ALA A 262 12.03 -10.60 -5.73
CA ALA A 262 11.80 -11.62 -4.70
C ALA A 262 13.09 -11.99 -3.96
N GLU A 263 14.19 -12.20 -4.67
CA GLU A 263 15.49 -12.52 -4.06
C GLU A 263 16.04 -11.36 -3.22
N CYS A 264 15.94 -10.11 -3.72
CA CYS A 264 16.34 -8.94 -2.93
C CYS A 264 15.50 -8.81 -1.64
N ALA A 265 14.20 -9.06 -1.72
CA ALA A 265 13.33 -8.99 -0.56
C ALA A 265 13.63 -10.10 0.46
N LEU A 266 13.83 -11.33 0.00
CA LEU A 266 14.20 -12.45 0.86
C LEU A 266 15.54 -12.18 1.56
N PHE A 267 16.54 -11.70 0.82
CA PHE A 267 17.81 -11.30 1.41
C PHE A 267 17.67 -10.23 2.49
N ALA A 268 16.84 -9.22 2.24
CA ALA A 268 16.62 -8.16 3.23
C ALA A 268 15.87 -8.67 4.48
N LEU A 269 14.93 -9.60 4.31
CA LEU A 269 14.23 -10.23 5.43
C LEU A 269 15.14 -11.13 6.28
N GLU A 270 16.22 -11.66 5.71
CA GLU A 270 17.28 -12.37 6.44
C GLU A 270 18.21 -11.42 7.23
N HIS A 271 18.15 -10.10 6.96
CA HIS A 271 19.00 -9.05 7.55
C HIS A 271 18.20 -7.86 8.09
N THR A 272 17.02 -8.12 8.66
CA THR A 272 16.07 -7.07 9.10
C THR A 272 16.68 -6.09 10.11
N GLU A 273 17.61 -6.55 10.95
CA GLU A 273 18.30 -5.75 11.94
C GLU A 273 19.10 -4.58 11.34
N VAL A 274 19.66 -4.77 10.14
CA VAL A 274 20.41 -3.72 9.42
C VAL A 274 19.48 -2.57 9.06
N PHE A 275 18.32 -2.90 8.50
CA PHE A 275 17.32 -1.90 8.09
C PHE A 275 16.66 -1.24 9.30
N ALA A 276 16.40 -1.98 10.37
CA ALA A 276 15.87 -1.42 11.62
C ALA A 276 16.84 -0.41 12.23
N GLN A 277 18.14 -0.71 12.25
CA GLN A 277 19.16 0.24 12.70
C GLN A 277 19.22 1.50 11.84
N GLN A 278 19.10 1.37 10.52
CA GLN A 278 19.07 2.51 9.60
C GLN A 278 17.82 3.37 9.78
N ALA A 279 16.67 2.75 10.06
CA ALA A 279 15.42 3.47 10.30
C ALA A 279 15.40 4.23 11.66
N ALA A 280 16.23 3.84 12.60
CA ALA A 280 16.34 4.45 13.92
C ALA A 280 17.22 5.72 13.95
N VAL A 281 17.95 6.02 12.88
CA VAL A 281 18.80 7.22 12.73
C VAL A 281 18.01 8.41 12.22
#